data_35fb225564f05c491eecdd3c3d293242
#
_entry.id   35fb225564f05c491eecdd3c3d293242
#
_cell.length_a   1.000
_cell.length_b   1.000
_cell.length_c   1.000
_cell.angle_alpha   90.00
_cell.angle_beta   90.00
_cell.angle_gamma   90.00
#
_symmetry.space_group_name_H-M   'P 1'
#
loop_
_entity.id
_entity.type
_entity.pdbx_description
1 polymer ?
#
loop_
_entity_poly.entity_id
_entity_poly.type
_entity_poly.pdbx_seq_one_letter_code
_entity_poly.pdbx_strand_id
1 'polypeptide(L)'
;VRSRYGEKHVNTGMSLDIQTGEKRSLRLYFLDFDAWSINVPELVDGEKVTGDGKNRVYAEAADNVIKGYSIGEEVEIDLGAALKLPMEYKITVTVQGIVRSPLTFGKDGEPSYNNPEGTEIPDNMGEIGKLDLLDNILYCPMSVLPVPVKGDLYITAQDRTLFDSFSDEYKAYVEEEKTALAGLLGDDIEVITLFDNYSFKSILSSADKVRGIGDILMFIFIAVTLLVVLSSMMRLMEEERAQIACLKTLGYSSFSAVMRYVLFALVALVAGGGGGFFVGDGVSWLMCYVFGYSYDMPPISVVVNPGYYFLSIGAI
;
A
#
# COMPACT_ATOMS: atom_id res chain seq x y z
N VAL A 1 -2.76 22.87 -17.16
CA VAL A 1 -2.24 21.97 -16.12
C VAL A 1 -1.03 22.60 -15.44
N ARG A 2 0.08 22.88 -16.12
CA ARG A 2 1.29 23.45 -15.50
C ARG A 2 1.05 24.75 -14.73
N SER A 3 0.12 25.60 -15.17
CA SER A 3 -0.23 26.85 -14.48
C SER A 3 -0.95 26.60 -13.14
N ARG A 4 -1.64 25.47 -12.98
CA ARG A 4 -2.37 25.09 -11.76
C ARG A 4 -1.46 24.37 -10.76
N TYR A 5 -0.63 23.44 -11.24
CA TYR A 5 0.17 22.56 -10.37
C TYR A 5 1.64 22.97 -10.21
N GLY A 6 2.13 23.90 -11.05
CA GLY A 6 3.53 24.29 -11.09
C GLY A 6 4.41 23.33 -11.89
N GLU A 7 5.53 23.81 -12.40
CA GLU A 7 6.41 23.02 -13.29
C GLU A 7 7.06 21.81 -12.60
N LYS A 8 7.38 21.91 -11.33
CA LYS A 8 8.01 20.83 -10.56
C LYS A 8 7.09 19.65 -10.24
N HIS A 9 5.79 19.84 -10.38
CA HIS A 9 4.76 18.85 -10.08
C HIS A 9 4.13 18.22 -11.32
N VAL A 10 4.72 18.45 -12.49
CA VAL A 10 4.22 17.95 -13.77
C VAL A 10 5.36 17.39 -14.59
N ASN A 11 5.37 16.07 -14.78
CA ASN A 11 6.26 15.40 -15.73
C ASN A 11 5.48 14.94 -16.95
N THR A 12 6.14 14.86 -18.08
CA THR A 12 5.58 14.31 -19.32
C THR A 12 6.37 13.08 -19.73
N GLY A 13 5.67 12.07 -20.22
CA GLY A 13 6.27 10.83 -20.69
C GLY A 13 5.43 10.19 -21.78
N MET A 14 5.76 8.95 -22.06
CA MET A 14 4.99 8.07 -22.91
C MET A 14 5.16 6.65 -22.42
N SER A 15 4.08 5.92 -22.30
CA SER A 15 4.09 4.47 -22.04
C SER A 15 3.72 3.70 -23.31
N LEU A 16 4.35 2.56 -23.52
CA LEU A 16 4.13 1.73 -24.69
C LEU A 16 4.31 0.26 -24.31
N ASP A 17 3.33 -0.58 -24.65
CA ASP A 17 3.41 -2.02 -24.45
C ASP A 17 3.75 -2.71 -25.77
N ILE A 18 4.81 -3.54 -25.74
CA ILE A 18 5.27 -4.31 -26.88
C ILE A 18 5.03 -5.77 -26.59
N GLN A 19 4.33 -6.46 -27.48
CA GLN A 19 4.12 -7.90 -27.33
C GLN A 19 5.44 -8.67 -27.55
N THR A 20 5.82 -9.46 -26.55
CA THR A 20 7.00 -10.32 -26.55
C THR A 20 6.64 -11.81 -26.70
N GLY A 21 5.34 -12.15 -26.64
CA GLY A 21 4.79 -13.50 -26.78
C GLY A 21 3.27 -13.51 -26.89
N GLU A 22 2.63 -14.69 -26.90
CA GLU A 22 1.16 -14.81 -27.10
C GLU A 22 0.32 -14.09 -26.03
N LYS A 23 0.85 -13.94 -24.82
CA LYS A 23 0.17 -13.23 -23.68
C LYS A 23 1.16 -12.46 -22.82
N ARG A 24 2.28 -12.06 -23.38
CA ARG A 24 3.33 -11.35 -22.65
C ARG A 24 3.68 -10.06 -23.36
N SER A 25 3.95 -9.04 -22.58
CA SER A 25 4.35 -7.73 -23.10
C SER A 25 5.51 -7.15 -22.30
N LEU A 26 6.34 -6.38 -22.99
CA LEU A 26 7.37 -5.54 -22.41
C LEU A 26 6.84 -4.11 -22.36
N ARG A 27 6.77 -3.53 -21.16
CA ARG A 27 6.34 -2.14 -21.01
C ARG A 27 7.52 -1.20 -21.08
N LEU A 28 7.42 -0.20 -21.90
CA LEU A 28 8.42 0.85 -22.04
C LEU A 28 7.87 2.16 -21.51
N TYR A 29 8.57 2.77 -20.58
CA TYR A 29 8.34 4.15 -20.14
C TYR A 29 9.40 5.05 -20.74
N PHE A 30 9.00 6.00 -21.58
CA PHE A 30 9.86 7.03 -22.13
C PHE A 30 9.73 8.28 -21.29
N LEU A 31 10.79 8.69 -20.66
CA LEU A 31 10.81 9.77 -19.67
C LEU A 31 12.00 10.69 -19.89
N ASP A 32 11.83 11.94 -19.51
CA ASP A 32 12.93 12.89 -19.46
C ASP A 32 13.68 12.69 -18.13
N PHE A 33 14.77 11.94 -18.15
CA PHE A 33 15.52 11.56 -16.96
C PHE A 33 16.12 12.76 -16.21
N ASP A 34 16.38 13.89 -16.90
CA ASP A 34 16.92 15.09 -16.28
C ASP A 34 15.83 15.88 -15.53
N ALA A 35 14.58 15.80 -15.99
CA ALA A 35 13.43 16.46 -15.38
C ALA A 35 12.54 15.50 -14.57
N TRP A 36 12.88 14.21 -14.47
CA TRP A 36 12.08 13.20 -13.82
C TRP A 36 12.07 13.38 -12.31
N SER A 37 10.91 13.70 -11.74
CA SER A 37 10.74 13.99 -10.32
C SER A 37 9.54 13.27 -9.67
N ILE A 38 8.67 12.64 -10.46
CA ILE A 38 7.46 11.96 -10.00
C ILE A 38 7.60 10.46 -10.27
N ASN A 39 7.35 9.64 -9.28
CA ASN A 39 7.46 8.18 -9.36
C ASN A 39 8.84 7.71 -9.84
N VAL A 40 9.88 8.37 -9.38
CA VAL A 40 11.26 7.98 -9.70
C VAL A 40 11.57 6.66 -9.03
N PRO A 41 11.93 5.60 -9.78
CA PRO A 41 12.28 4.33 -9.18
C PRO A 41 13.62 4.42 -8.43
N GLU A 42 13.76 3.57 -7.43
CA GLU A 42 14.99 3.42 -6.67
C GLU A 42 16.00 2.59 -7.46
N LEU A 43 17.23 3.08 -7.58
CA LEU A 43 18.31 2.32 -8.19
C LEU A 43 18.80 1.24 -7.21
N VAL A 44 18.61 -0.03 -7.58
CA VAL A 44 19.02 -1.19 -6.78
C VAL A 44 20.44 -1.62 -7.11
N ASP A 45 20.80 -1.63 -8.40
CA ASP A 45 22.12 -2.03 -8.87
C ASP A 45 22.48 -1.31 -10.19
N GLY A 46 23.77 -1.16 -10.48
CA GLY A 46 24.27 -0.52 -11.69
C GLY A 46 24.54 0.97 -11.55
N GLU A 47 24.52 1.69 -12.67
CA GLU A 47 24.87 3.10 -12.74
C GLU A 47 23.70 3.96 -13.17
N LYS A 48 23.74 5.23 -12.75
CA LYS A 48 22.71 6.20 -13.13
C LYS A 48 22.75 6.50 -14.63
N VAL A 49 21.61 6.35 -15.30
CA VAL A 49 21.44 6.76 -16.71
C VAL A 49 21.17 8.26 -16.75
N THR A 50 21.89 8.97 -17.62
CA THR A 50 21.68 10.40 -17.91
C THR A 50 20.81 10.55 -19.15
N GLY A 51 20.11 11.68 -19.28
CA GLY A 51 19.19 11.92 -20.40
C GLY A 51 19.83 11.92 -21.80
N ASP A 52 21.14 12.14 -21.89
CA ASP A 52 21.95 12.05 -23.10
C ASP A 52 22.54 10.65 -23.37
N GLY A 53 22.32 9.70 -22.44
CA GLY A 53 22.75 8.31 -22.56
C GLY A 53 21.94 7.57 -23.63
N LYS A 54 22.37 7.69 -24.90
CA LYS A 54 21.71 7.02 -26.02
C LYS A 54 21.63 5.51 -25.80
N ASN A 55 20.43 4.95 -25.91
CA ASN A 55 20.12 3.53 -25.81
C ASN A 55 20.48 2.85 -24.48
N ARG A 56 20.67 3.63 -23.41
CA ARG A 56 20.85 3.11 -22.06
C ARG A 56 19.56 3.21 -21.27
N VAL A 57 19.17 2.12 -20.63
CA VAL A 57 17.86 2.00 -19.98
C VAL A 57 18.01 1.44 -18.56
N TYR A 58 16.99 1.64 -17.75
CA TYR A 58 16.79 0.88 -16.54
C TYR A 58 15.83 -0.26 -16.79
N ALA A 59 16.04 -1.40 -16.12
CA ALA A 59 15.10 -2.50 -16.07
C ALA A 59 14.56 -2.67 -14.66
N GLU A 60 13.30 -3.09 -14.54
CA GLU A 60 12.71 -3.42 -13.26
C GLU A 60 13.37 -4.64 -12.64
N ALA A 61 13.47 -4.67 -11.31
CA ALA A 61 14.10 -5.75 -10.56
C ALA A 61 13.37 -7.09 -10.79
N ALA A 62 14.13 -8.19 -10.82
CA ALA A 62 13.62 -9.51 -11.19
C ALA A 62 12.54 -10.06 -10.25
N ASP A 63 12.49 -9.59 -9.02
CA ASP A 63 11.48 -9.96 -8.02
C ASP A 63 10.07 -9.40 -8.33
N ASN A 64 9.98 -8.37 -9.19
CA ASN A 64 8.71 -7.72 -9.56
C ASN A 64 8.20 -8.06 -10.97
N VAL A 65 8.94 -8.87 -11.73
CA VAL A 65 8.68 -9.12 -13.15
C VAL A 65 8.96 -10.59 -13.51
N ILE A 66 8.40 -11.05 -14.62
CA ILE A 66 8.57 -12.44 -15.07
C ILE A 66 10.00 -12.70 -15.55
N LYS A 67 10.56 -11.74 -16.30
CA LYS A 67 11.90 -11.86 -16.88
C LYS A 67 12.83 -10.82 -16.32
N GLY A 68 13.77 -11.22 -15.45
CA GLY A 68 14.88 -10.37 -15.03
C GLY A 68 15.86 -10.10 -16.17
N TYR A 69 16.44 -8.91 -16.19
CA TYR A 69 17.56 -8.53 -17.05
C TYR A 69 18.83 -8.34 -16.22
N SER A 70 19.99 -8.59 -16.87
CA SER A 70 21.28 -8.34 -16.26
C SER A 70 21.88 -7.01 -16.74
N ILE A 71 22.73 -6.38 -15.90
CA ILE A 71 23.45 -5.18 -16.31
C ILE A 71 24.35 -5.51 -17.47
N GLY A 72 24.33 -4.66 -18.52
CA GLY A 72 25.05 -4.84 -19.78
C GLY A 72 24.30 -5.70 -20.81
N GLU A 73 23.15 -6.28 -20.47
CA GLU A 73 22.33 -7.04 -21.42
C GLU A 73 21.75 -6.11 -22.48
N GLU A 74 21.78 -6.57 -23.73
CA GLU A 74 21.22 -5.86 -24.87
C GLU A 74 19.82 -6.38 -25.18
N VAL A 75 18.86 -5.49 -25.31
CA VAL A 75 17.46 -5.79 -25.61
C VAL A 75 17.10 -5.15 -26.94
N GLU A 76 16.70 -5.98 -27.91
CA GLU A 76 16.18 -5.48 -29.19
C GLU A 76 14.70 -5.17 -29.08
N ILE A 77 14.31 -3.98 -29.49
CA ILE A 77 12.96 -3.43 -29.39
C ILE A 77 12.50 -2.96 -30.75
N ASP A 78 11.36 -3.46 -31.25
CA ASP A 78 10.73 -2.99 -32.47
C ASP A 78 9.69 -1.90 -32.16
N LEU A 79 10.14 -0.66 -32.20
CA LEU A 79 9.27 0.51 -32.03
C LEU A 79 8.39 0.78 -33.25
N GLY A 80 8.77 0.29 -34.43
CA GLY A 80 7.99 0.45 -35.65
C GLY A 80 6.63 -0.23 -35.52
N ALA A 81 6.62 -1.49 -35.08
CA ALA A 81 5.40 -2.26 -34.85
C ALA A 81 4.56 -1.63 -33.72
N ALA A 82 5.18 -1.23 -32.63
CA ALA A 82 4.52 -0.68 -31.46
C ALA A 82 3.86 0.69 -31.74
N LEU A 83 4.55 1.56 -32.45
CA LEU A 83 4.04 2.89 -32.85
C LEU A 83 3.18 2.86 -34.12
N LYS A 84 2.92 1.66 -34.70
CA LYS A 84 2.18 1.47 -35.96
C LYS A 84 2.77 2.32 -37.10
N LEU A 85 4.09 2.42 -37.15
CA LEU A 85 4.77 3.14 -38.22
C LEU A 85 4.78 2.28 -39.51
N PRO A 86 4.79 2.91 -40.71
CA PRO A 86 4.82 2.18 -41.98
C PRO A 86 6.18 1.54 -42.29
N MET A 87 7.17 1.66 -41.40
CA MET A 87 8.51 1.11 -41.52
C MET A 87 8.94 0.38 -40.24
N GLU A 88 9.78 -0.62 -40.38
CA GLU A 88 10.47 -1.23 -39.23
C GLU A 88 11.40 -0.19 -38.60
N TYR A 89 11.28 -0.03 -37.30
CA TYR A 89 12.19 0.79 -36.50
C TYR A 89 12.66 0.00 -35.29
N LYS A 90 13.73 -0.76 -35.48
CA LYS A 90 14.34 -1.55 -34.43
C LYS A 90 15.47 -0.79 -33.77
N ILE A 91 15.48 -0.84 -32.47
CA ILE A 91 16.52 -0.26 -31.65
C ILE A 91 17.09 -1.32 -30.72
N THR A 92 18.37 -1.24 -30.43
CA THR A 92 19.00 -2.04 -29.37
C THR A 92 19.29 -1.11 -28.20
N VAL A 93 18.77 -1.47 -27.05
CA VAL A 93 19.02 -0.76 -25.79
C VAL A 93 19.85 -1.63 -24.86
N THR A 94 20.70 -1.01 -24.05
CA THR A 94 21.57 -1.71 -23.09
C THR A 94 21.08 -1.39 -21.68
N VAL A 95 20.86 -2.41 -20.87
CA VAL A 95 20.48 -2.28 -19.46
C VAL A 95 21.70 -1.76 -18.67
N GLN A 96 21.61 -0.54 -18.15
CA GLN A 96 22.67 0.07 -17.36
C GLN A 96 22.42 -0.01 -15.87
N GLY A 97 21.18 -0.08 -15.44
CA GLY A 97 20.83 -0.21 -14.03
C GLY A 97 19.54 -0.98 -13.84
N ILE A 98 19.46 -1.62 -12.69
CA ILE A 98 18.29 -2.31 -12.20
C ILE A 98 17.63 -1.40 -11.18
N VAL A 99 16.32 -1.19 -11.34
CA VAL A 99 15.56 -0.26 -10.52
C VAL A 99 14.34 -0.95 -9.93
N ARG A 100 13.80 -0.38 -8.87
CA ARG A 100 12.56 -0.80 -8.24
C ARG A 100 11.55 0.34 -8.30
N SER A 101 10.41 0.06 -8.92
CA SER A 101 9.36 1.04 -9.11
C SER A 101 8.61 1.33 -7.80
N PRO A 102 8.31 2.58 -7.49
CA PRO A 102 7.43 2.92 -6.37
C PRO A 102 5.96 2.60 -6.63
N LEU A 103 5.62 2.10 -7.81
CA LEU A 103 4.26 1.71 -8.19
C LEU A 103 4.01 0.20 -8.15
N THR A 104 5.06 -0.59 -7.88
CA THR A 104 5.01 -2.05 -7.79
C THR A 104 5.46 -2.48 -6.40
N PHE A 105 4.56 -3.06 -5.61
CA PHE A 105 4.81 -3.40 -4.22
C PHE A 105 4.86 -4.91 -3.96
N GLY A 106 4.58 -5.73 -4.96
CA GLY A 106 4.64 -7.19 -4.84
C GLY A 106 6.07 -7.69 -4.72
N LYS A 107 6.27 -8.77 -4.00
CA LYS A 107 7.55 -9.43 -3.77
C LYS A 107 7.38 -10.94 -3.89
N ASP A 108 8.32 -11.62 -4.54
CA ASP A 108 8.44 -13.08 -4.60
C ASP A 108 7.10 -13.87 -4.68
N GLY A 109 6.38 -13.75 -5.78
CA GLY A 109 5.16 -14.54 -6.05
C GLY A 109 3.87 -13.94 -5.51
N GLU A 110 3.90 -12.82 -4.80
CA GLU A 110 2.69 -12.05 -4.52
C GLU A 110 2.18 -11.41 -5.82
N PRO A 111 0.85 -11.32 -6.00
CA PRO A 111 0.27 -10.69 -7.18
C PRO A 111 0.65 -9.22 -7.24
N SER A 112 1.76 -8.93 -7.88
CA SER A 112 2.12 -7.58 -8.26
C SER A 112 1.34 -7.19 -9.50
N TYR A 113 1.26 -5.91 -9.77
CA TYR A 113 0.73 -5.38 -11.02
C TYR A 113 1.33 -6.05 -12.27
N ASN A 114 2.56 -6.55 -12.15
CA ASN A 114 3.34 -7.08 -13.25
C ASN A 114 3.38 -8.62 -13.32
N ASN A 115 2.90 -9.32 -12.29
CA ASN A 115 2.89 -10.78 -12.27
C ASN A 115 1.53 -11.32 -11.79
N PRO A 116 0.53 -11.37 -12.68
CA PRO A 116 -0.78 -11.92 -12.38
C PRO A 116 -0.83 -13.45 -12.46
N GLU A 117 0.27 -14.18 -12.43
CA GLU A 117 0.24 -15.64 -12.45
C GLU A 117 -0.57 -16.19 -11.26
N GLY A 118 -1.71 -16.80 -11.58
CA GLY A 118 -2.58 -17.47 -10.61
C GLY A 118 -3.65 -16.63 -9.94
N THR A 119 -3.75 -15.36 -10.22
CA THR A 119 -4.87 -14.53 -9.76
C THR A 119 -5.89 -14.33 -10.86
N GLU A 120 -7.13 -14.70 -10.62
CA GLU A 120 -8.24 -14.20 -11.42
C GLU A 120 -8.27 -12.68 -11.27
N ILE A 121 -7.95 -11.98 -12.34
CA ILE A 121 -8.08 -10.52 -12.38
C ILE A 121 -9.56 -10.20 -12.20
N PRO A 122 -9.97 -9.44 -11.18
CA PRO A 122 -11.36 -9.12 -10.97
C PRO A 122 -11.96 -8.46 -12.23
N ASP A 123 -13.11 -8.94 -12.68
CA ASP A 123 -13.81 -8.43 -13.88
C ASP A 123 -14.12 -6.92 -13.84
N ASN A 124 -14.06 -6.31 -12.64
CA ASN A 124 -14.30 -4.89 -12.42
C ASN A 124 -13.06 -3.99 -12.60
N MET A 125 -11.91 -4.58 -12.94
CA MET A 125 -10.68 -3.82 -13.20
C MET A 125 -10.58 -3.39 -14.65
N GLY A 126 -11.42 -2.77 -15.29
CA GLY A 126 -11.31 -2.20 -16.63
C GLY A 126 -10.24 -2.80 -17.57
N GLU A 127 -9.96 -2.21 -18.68
CA GLU A 127 -8.92 -2.68 -19.62
C GLU A 127 -7.50 -2.67 -19.03
N ILE A 128 -7.24 -1.84 -18.01
CA ILE A 128 -5.95 -1.78 -17.28
C ILE A 128 -5.70 -3.06 -16.47
N GLY A 129 -6.74 -3.73 -16.00
CA GLY A 129 -6.63 -5.00 -15.27
C GLY A 129 -6.51 -6.24 -16.16
N LYS A 130 -6.76 -6.09 -17.45
CA LYS A 130 -6.59 -7.14 -18.48
C LYS A 130 -5.23 -7.08 -19.16
N LEU A 131 -4.27 -6.41 -18.52
CA LEU A 131 -2.93 -6.35 -19.05
C LEU A 131 -2.36 -7.75 -19.19
N ASP A 132 -1.90 -8.04 -20.38
CA ASP A 132 -1.02 -9.18 -20.67
C ASP A 132 0.10 -9.21 -19.63
N LEU A 133 0.54 -10.41 -19.29
CA LEU A 133 1.64 -10.62 -18.36
C LEU A 133 2.85 -9.78 -18.81
N LEU A 134 3.34 -8.90 -17.97
CA LEU A 134 4.51 -8.09 -18.28
C LEU A 134 5.78 -8.92 -18.06
N ASP A 135 6.55 -9.11 -19.14
CA ASP A 135 7.88 -9.73 -19.04
C ASP A 135 8.79 -8.86 -18.17
N ASN A 136 8.83 -7.57 -18.45
CA ASN A 136 9.57 -6.56 -17.68
C ASN A 136 9.05 -5.14 -17.97
N ILE A 137 9.56 -4.19 -17.22
CA ILE A 137 9.38 -2.76 -17.42
C ILE A 137 10.74 -2.14 -17.70
N LEU A 138 10.88 -1.47 -18.83
CA LEU A 138 12.08 -0.72 -19.17
C LEU A 138 11.79 0.79 -19.10
N TYR A 139 12.66 1.51 -18.43
CA TYR A 139 12.64 2.97 -18.37
C TYR A 139 13.67 3.51 -19.34
N CYS A 140 13.20 4.14 -20.38
CA CYS A 140 13.99 4.62 -21.52
C CYS A 140 14.06 6.15 -21.51
N PRO A 141 15.20 6.76 -21.86
CA PRO A 141 15.24 8.20 -22.07
C PRO A 141 14.41 8.57 -23.31
N MET A 142 13.75 9.73 -23.26
CA MET A 142 12.97 10.26 -24.41
C MET A 142 13.78 10.38 -25.71
N SER A 143 15.09 10.52 -25.62
CA SER A 143 16.00 10.61 -26.77
C SER A 143 16.05 9.34 -27.64
N VAL A 144 15.54 8.21 -27.15
CA VAL A 144 15.45 6.95 -27.88
C VAL A 144 14.31 6.97 -28.91
N LEU A 145 13.28 7.79 -28.67
CA LEU A 145 12.16 7.88 -29.60
C LEU A 145 12.56 8.62 -30.88
N PRO A 146 12.12 8.10 -32.07
CA PRO A 146 12.40 8.74 -33.35
C PRO A 146 11.67 10.08 -33.50
N VAL A 147 10.56 10.24 -32.79
CA VAL A 147 9.77 11.47 -32.77
C VAL A 147 9.41 11.77 -31.31
N PRO A 148 9.52 13.00 -30.86
CA PRO A 148 9.16 13.38 -29.48
C PRO A 148 7.64 13.37 -29.32
N VAL A 149 7.08 12.18 -29.07
CA VAL A 149 5.66 12.00 -28.76
C VAL A 149 5.49 12.03 -27.25
N LYS A 150 4.50 12.76 -26.77
CA LYS A 150 4.13 12.83 -25.34
C LYS A 150 2.70 12.31 -25.24
N GLY A 151 2.55 11.14 -24.61
CA GLY A 151 1.26 10.49 -24.40
C GLY A 151 0.76 10.64 -22.97
N ASP A 152 1.67 10.60 -22.02
CA ASP A 152 1.34 10.54 -20.59
C ASP A 152 1.70 11.85 -19.87
N LEU A 153 0.87 12.21 -18.91
CA LEU A 153 1.07 13.36 -18.05
C LEU A 153 1.03 12.90 -16.58
N TYR A 154 2.15 13.00 -15.90
CA TYR A 154 2.26 12.69 -14.48
C TYR A 154 2.11 13.96 -13.67
N ILE A 155 1.20 13.96 -12.69
CA ILE A 155 0.88 15.12 -11.88
C ILE A 155 0.96 14.75 -10.40
N THR A 156 1.62 15.58 -9.61
CA THR A 156 1.57 15.51 -8.16
C THR A 156 0.87 16.74 -7.61
N ALA A 157 -0.15 16.56 -6.80
CA ALA A 157 -0.85 17.67 -6.17
C ALA A 157 0.05 18.36 -5.12
N GLN A 158 0.02 19.69 -5.08
CA GLN A 158 0.87 20.49 -4.19
C GLN A 158 0.54 20.27 -2.71
N ASP A 159 -0.75 20.12 -2.41
CA ASP A 159 -1.26 20.01 -1.04
C ASP A 159 -1.24 18.57 -0.48
N ARG A 160 -0.70 17.62 -1.26
CA ARG A 160 -0.63 16.21 -0.89
C ARG A 160 0.02 15.98 0.49
N THR A 161 1.01 16.79 0.85
CA THR A 161 1.74 16.67 2.12
C THR A 161 0.94 17.09 3.35
N LEU A 162 -0.23 17.69 3.16
CA LEU A 162 -1.14 18.08 4.24
C LEU A 162 -2.01 16.90 4.72
N PHE A 163 -2.04 15.82 3.96
CA PHE A 163 -2.88 14.65 4.24
C PHE A 163 -2.04 13.42 4.58
N ASP A 164 -2.59 12.57 5.42
CA ASP A 164 -2.11 11.20 5.54
C ASP A 164 -2.51 10.42 4.27
N SER A 165 -1.53 9.79 3.61
CA SER A 165 -1.73 9.10 2.31
C SER A 165 -2.75 7.96 2.36
N PHE A 166 -3.10 7.48 3.54
CA PHE A 166 -4.07 6.39 3.74
C PHE A 166 -5.39 6.86 4.36
N SER A 167 -5.58 8.16 4.58
CA SER A 167 -6.81 8.71 5.15
C SER A 167 -7.94 8.80 4.13
N ASP A 168 -9.18 8.74 4.64
CA ASP A 168 -10.37 8.95 3.81
C ASP A 168 -10.44 10.39 3.27
N GLU A 169 -9.86 11.36 4.01
CA GLU A 169 -9.76 12.74 3.55
C GLU A 169 -8.84 12.86 2.32
N TYR A 170 -7.71 12.15 2.31
CA TYR A 170 -6.82 12.12 1.14
C TYR A 170 -7.50 11.48 -0.07
N LYS A 171 -8.24 10.41 0.14
CA LYS A 171 -9.00 9.75 -0.92
C LYS A 171 -10.05 10.68 -1.54
N ALA A 172 -10.80 11.40 -0.68
CA ALA A 172 -11.78 12.38 -1.14
C ALA A 172 -11.12 13.53 -1.92
N TYR A 173 -9.99 14.04 -1.44
CA TYR A 173 -9.20 15.06 -2.11
C TYR A 173 -8.71 14.61 -3.50
N VAL A 174 -8.21 13.38 -3.61
CA VAL A 174 -7.76 12.83 -4.91
C VAL A 174 -8.91 12.66 -5.89
N GLU A 175 -10.10 12.25 -5.44
CA GLU A 175 -11.30 12.15 -6.29
C GLU A 175 -11.80 13.54 -6.75
N GLU A 176 -11.70 14.55 -5.92
CA GLU A 176 -12.02 15.93 -6.29
C GLU A 176 -11.05 16.44 -7.36
N GLU A 177 -9.73 16.25 -7.16
CA GLU A 177 -8.71 16.62 -8.14
C GLU A 177 -8.85 15.83 -9.46
N LYS A 178 -9.18 14.54 -9.40
CA LYS A 178 -9.48 13.70 -10.57
C LYS A 178 -10.62 14.30 -11.39
N THR A 179 -11.71 14.66 -10.73
CA THR A 179 -12.88 15.27 -11.37
C THR A 179 -12.56 16.62 -12.00
N ALA A 180 -11.80 17.45 -11.28
CA ALA A 180 -11.36 18.75 -11.77
C ALA A 180 -10.43 18.63 -12.99
N LEU A 181 -9.52 17.66 -13.00
CA LEU A 181 -8.63 17.37 -14.12
C LEU A 181 -9.39 16.86 -15.33
N ALA A 182 -10.31 15.91 -15.16
CA ALA A 182 -11.15 15.39 -16.23
C ALA A 182 -11.95 16.53 -16.91
N GLY A 183 -12.50 17.44 -16.10
CA GLY A 183 -13.19 18.62 -16.62
C GLY A 183 -12.31 19.62 -17.41
N LEU A 184 -10.99 19.65 -17.12
CA LEU A 184 -10.04 20.51 -17.82
C LEU A 184 -9.47 19.88 -19.09
N LEU A 185 -9.35 18.56 -19.14
CA LEU A 185 -8.66 17.82 -20.19
C LEU A 185 -9.62 17.30 -21.27
N GLY A 186 -10.91 17.18 -20.95
CA GLY A 186 -11.94 16.63 -21.83
C GLY A 186 -12.12 15.12 -21.71
N ASP A 187 -13.18 14.61 -22.31
CA ASP A 187 -13.64 13.22 -22.17
C ASP A 187 -12.73 12.17 -22.86
N ASP A 188 -11.81 12.62 -23.71
CA ASP A 188 -10.90 11.72 -24.45
C ASP A 188 -9.64 11.32 -23.64
N ILE A 189 -9.49 11.84 -22.41
CA ILE A 189 -8.31 11.61 -21.57
C ILE A 189 -8.71 10.87 -20.30
N GLU A 190 -8.11 9.72 -20.13
CA GLU A 190 -8.27 8.93 -18.88
C GLU A 190 -7.38 9.50 -17.77
N VAL A 191 -7.98 9.78 -16.62
CA VAL A 191 -7.26 10.23 -15.43
C VAL A 191 -7.16 9.06 -14.44
N ILE A 192 -5.94 8.56 -14.30
CA ILE A 192 -5.61 7.43 -13.40
C ILE A 192 -4.97 8.01 -12.14
N THR A 193 -5.41 7.54 -10.98
CA THR A 193 -4.89 7.93 -9.67
C THR A 193 -4.08 6.81 -9.03
N LEU A 194 -3.37 7.11 -7.94
CA LEU A 194 -2.70 6.09 -7.13
C LEU A 194 -3.68 5.01 -6.64
N PHE A 195 -4.93 5.39 -6.33
CA PHE A 195 -5.98 4.47 -5.89
C PHE A 195 -6.51 3.55 -7.01
N ASP A 196 -6.21 3.86 -8.27
CA ASP A 196 -6.52 2.99 -9.40
C ASP A 196 -5.40 1.97 -9.67
N ASN A 197 -4.22 2.15 -9.07
CA ASN A 197 -3.10 1.22 -9.18
C ASN A 197 -3.42 -0.11 -8.47
N TYR A 198 -3.20 -1.23 -9.16
CA TYR A 198 -3.53 -2.57 -8.66
C TYR A 198 -2.73 -2.94 -7.41
N SER A 199 -1.42 -2.75 -7.43
CA SER A 199 -0.56 -3.06 -6.27
C SER A 199 -0.99 -2.28 -5.05
N PHE A 200 -1.31 -0.99 -5.21
CA PHE A 200 -1.79 -0.15 -4.13
C PHE A 200 -3.16 -0.61 -3.61
N LYS A 201 -4.10 -0.94 -4.51
CA LYS A 201 -5.42 -1.51 -4.14
C LYS A 201 -5.28 -2.84 -3.40
N SER A 202 -4.36 -3.70 -3.83
CA SER A 202 -4.12 -5.00 -3.18
C SER A 202 -3.67 -4.83 -1.74
N ILE A 203 -2.73 -3.90 -1.48
CA ILE A 203 -2.27 -3.58 -0.13
C ILE A 203 -3.40 -3.02 0.72
N LEU A 204 -4.15 -2.04 0.21
CA LEU A 204 -5.28 -1.45 0.92
C LEU A 204 -6.34 -2.52 1.25
N SER A 205 -6.71 -3.36 0.27
CA SER A 205 -7.65 -4.45 0.48
C SER A 205 -7.17 -5.45 1.53
N SER A 206 -5.87 -5.76 1.54
CA SER A 206 -5.27 -6.64 2.54
C SER A 206 -5.28 -6.01 3.93
N ALA A 207 -4.95 -4.71 4.02
CA ALA A 207 -5.02 -3.95 5.27
C ALA A 207 -6.45 -3.87 5.81
N ASP A 208 -7.44 -3.60 4.94
CA ASP A 208 -8.86 -3.54 5.32
C ASP A 208 -9.39 -4.90 5.80
N LYS A 209 -8.98 -6.00 5.16
CA LYS A 209 -9.31 -7.36 5.62
C LYS A 209 -8.76 -7.64 7.01
N VAL A 210 -7.49 -7.30 7.26
CA VAL A 210 -6.86 -7.46 8.58
C VAL A 210 -7.57 -6.61 9.63
N ARG A 211 -7.89 -5.35 9.30
CA ARG A 211 -8.66 -4.45 10.16
C ARG A 211 -10.04 -5.02 10.49
N GLY A 212 -10.79 -5.48 9.48
CA GLY A 212 -12.12 -6.06 9.66
C GLY A 212 -12.10 -7.32 10.55
N ILE A 213 -11.09 -8.18 10.39
CA ILE A 213 -10.90 -9.35 11.27
C ILE A 213 -10.59 -8.88 12.70
N GLY A 214 -9.72 -7.89 12.85
CA GLY A 214 -9.35 -7.31 14.14
C GLY A 214 -10.56 -6.74 14.89
N ASP A 215 -11.41 -5.99 14.21
CA ASP A 215 -12.63 -5.40 14.78
C ASP A 215 -13.61 -6.50 15.27
N ILE A 216 -13.84 -7.54 14.48
CA ILE A 216 -14.71 -8.66 14.86
C ILE A 216 -14.13 -9.39 16.07
N LEU A 217 -12.83 -9.71 16.08
CA LEU A 217 -12.15 -10.37 17.19
C LEU A 217 -12.22 -9.54 18.46
N MET A 218 -12.07 -8.22 18.36
CA MET A 218 -12.19 -7.31 19.50
C MET A 218 -13.55 -7.45 20.18
N PHE A 219 -14.65 -7.42 19.42
CA PHE A 219 -16.00 -7.58 19.98
C PHE A 219 -16.20 -8.96 20.62
N ILE A 220 -15.70 -10.03 19.98
CA ILE A 220 -15.79 -11.39 20.54
C ILE A 220 -15.03 -11.48 21.87
N PHE A 221 -13.79 -10.95 21.91
CA PHE A 221 -13.00 -11.00 23.14
C PHE A 221 -13.62 -10.16 24.27
N ILE A 222 -14.18 -8.99 23.97
CA ILE A 222 -14.91 -8.18 24.97
C ILE A 222 -16.10 -8.98 25.53
N ALA A 223 -16.90 -9.60 24.65
CA ALA A 223 -18.07 -10.39 25.08
C ALA A 223 -17.66 -11.59 25.97
N VAL A 224 -16.63 -12.34 25.57
CA VAL A 224 -16.10 -13.46 26.36
C VAL A 224 -15.52 -12.98 27.69
N THR A 225 -14.76 -11.91 27.71
CA THR A 225 -14.19 -11.32 28.92
C THR A 225 -15.30 -10.91 29.90
N LEU A 226 -16.35 -10.25 29.40
CA LEU A 226 -17.48 -9.84 30.21
C LEU A 226 -18.19 -11.04 30.85
N LEU A 227 -18.41 -12.12 30.10
CA LEU A 227 -18.99 -13.36 30.61
C LEU A 227 -18.13 -14.00 31.70
N VAL A 228 -16.79 -14.06 31.48
CA VAL A 228 -15.85 -14.64 32.44
C VAL A 228 -15.80 -13.79 33.72
N VAL A 229 -15.75 -12.46 33.61
CA VAL A 229 -15.73 -11.54 34.76
C VAL A 229 -17.03 -11.67 35.55
N LEU A 230 -18.20 -11.65 34.88
CA LEU A 230 -19.50 -11.83 35.56
C LEU A 230 -19.59 -13.17 36.30
N SER A 231 -19.20 -14.27 35.64
CA SER A 231 -19.21 -15.60 36.25
C SER A 231 -18.28 -15.69 37.44
N SER A 232 -17.06 -15.13 37.32
CA SER A 232 -16.06 -15.14 38.40
C SER A 232 -16.52 -14.29 39.60
N MET A 233 -17.15 -13.13 39.33
CA MET A 233 -17.68 -12.26 40.38
C MET A 233 -18.87 -12.88 41.10
N MET A 234 -19.78 -13.53 40.40
CA MET A 234 -20.92 -14.24 41.03
C MET A 234 -20.41 -15.34 41.94
N ARG A 235 -19.46 -16.15 41.48
CA ARG A 235 -18.86 -17.20 42.28
C ARG A 235 -18.14 -16.66 43.53
N LEU A 236 -17.36 -15.60 43.38
CA LEU A 236 -16.65 -14.96 44.49
C LEU A 236 -17.65 -14.40 45.51
N MET A 237 -18.75 -13.79 45.08
CA MET A 237 -19.80 -13.30 45.99
C MET A 237 -20.55 -14.43 46.71
N GLU A 238 -20.75 -15.59 46.06
CA GLU A 238 -21.34 -16.76 46.70
C GLU A 238 -20.43 -17.37 47.77
N GLU A 239 -19.13 -17.53 47.50
CA GLU A 239 -18.12 -18.04 48.42
C GLU A 239 -17.92 -17.14 49.64
N GLU A 240 -17.97 -15.81 49.46
CA GLU A 240 -17.76 -14.85 50.56
C GLU A 240 -19.06 -14.31 51.19
N ARG A 241 -20.22 -14.89 50.85
CA ARG A 241 -21.53 -14.45 51.34
C ARG A 241 -21.62 -14.34 52.85
N ALA A 242 -21.02 -15.31 53.58
CA ALA A 242 -20.98 -15.32 55.04
C ALA A 242 -20.15 -14.14 55.62
N GLN A 243 -19.03 -13.81 54.99
CA GLN A 243 -18.17 -12.67 55.41
C GLN A 243 -18.89 -11.33 55.17
N ILE A 244 -19.58 -11.18 54.04
CA ILE A 244 -20.37 -9.99 53.74
C ILE A 244 -21.50 -9.79 54.75
N ALA A 245 -22.18 -10.89 55.13
CA ALA A 245 -23.22 -10.84 56.15
C ALA A 245 -22.64 -10.42 57.51
N CYS A 246 -21.50 -10.98 57.93
CA CYS A 246 -20.81 -10.62 59.16
C CYS A 246 -20.41 -9.14 59.22
N LEU A 247 -19.84 -8.61 58.13
CA LEU A 247 -19.51 -7.18 58.03
C LEU A 247 -20.73 -6.28 58.17
N LYS A 248 -21.86 -6.68 57.61
CA LYS A 248 -23.14 -5.94 57.73
C LYS A 248 -23.66 -5.94 59.16
N THR A 249 -23.56 -7.04 59.90
CA THR A 249 -23.97 -7.12 61.32
C THR A 249 -23.07 -6.29 62.23
N LEU A 250 -21.83 -6.07 61.84
CA LEU A 250 -20.88 -5.16 62.51
C LEU A 250 -21.09 -3.69 62.19
N GLY A 251 -22.09 -3.35 61.34
CA GLY A 251 -22.43 -1.96 61.04
C GLY A 251 -21.68 -1.33 59.85
N TYR A 252 -20.93 -2.12 59.10
CA TYR A 252 -20.30 -1.61 57.88
C TYR A 252 -21.33 -1.33 56.79
N SER A 253 -21.13 -0.22 56.05
CA SER A 253 -22.00 0.13 54.95
C SER A 253 -21.88 -0.90 53.77
N SER A 254 -22.95 -1.13 53.05
CA SER A 254 -22.94 -2.01 51.87
C SER A 254 -21.89 -1.57 50.85
N PHE A 255 -21.63 -0.27 50.72
CA PHE A 255 -20.61 0.30 49.87
C PHE A 255 -19.19 -0.15 50.25
N SER A 256 -18.84 -0.11 51.55
CA SER A 256 -17.55 -0.56 52.05
C SER A 256 -17.31 -2.05 51.83
N ALA A 257 -18.37 -2.89 51.95
CA ALA A 257 -18.26 -4.32 51.69
C ALA A 257 -18.04 -4.62 50.19
N VAL A 258 -18.66 -3.85 49.30
CA VAL A 258 -18.53 -4.04 47.85
C VAL A 258 -17.22 -3.45 47.32
N MET A 259 -16.70 -2.37 47.93
CA MET A 259 -15.49 -1.67 47.49
C MET A 259 -14.27 -2.60 47.40
N ARG A 260 -14.16 -3.61 48.25
CA ARG A 260 -13.09 -4.62 48.20
C ARG A 260 -13.07 -5.36 46.85
N TYR A 261 -14.26 -5.75 46.35
CA TYR A 261 -14.41 -6.48 45.07
C TYR A 261 -14.15 -5.57 43.88
N VAL A 262 -14.62 -4.32 43.96
CA VAL A 262 -14.33 -3.30 42.94
C VAL A 262 -12.82 -3.04 42.86
N LEU A 263 -12.13 -2.96 43.98
CA LEU A 263 -10.68 -2.76 43.99
C LEU A 263 -9.93 -3.95 43.39
N PHE A 264 -10.37 -5.19 43.67
CA PHE A 264 -9.82 -6.40 43.09
C PHE A 264 -10.01 -6.40 41.54
N ALA A 265 -11.22 -6.08 41.06
CA ALA A 265 -11.50 -5.96 39.63
C ALA A 265 -10.63 -4.88 38.98
N LEU A 266 -10.45 -3.73 39.64
CA LEU A 266 -9.63 -2.64 39.16
C LEU A 266 -8.15 -3.01 39.02
N VAL A 267 -7.61 -3.74 40.00
CA VAL A 267 -6.22 -4.26 39.94
C VAL A 267 -6.07 -5.22 38.75
N ALA A 268 -7.03 -6.14 38.57
CA ALA A 268 -7.03 -7.07 37.44
C ALA A 268 -7.13 -6.34 36.09
N LEU A 269 -7.95 -5.30 36.01
CA LEU A 269 -8.10 -4.45 34.82
C LEU A 269 -6.79 -3.72 34.47
N VAL A 270 -6.14 -3.10 35.46
CA VAL A 270 -4.88 -2.38 35.23
C VAL A 270 -3.77 -3.33 34.81
N ALA A 271 -3.65 -4.49 35.49
CA ALA A 271 -2.63 -5.50 35.18
C ALA A 271 -2.89 -6.13 33.79
N GLY A 272 -4.15 -6.53 33.52
CA GLY A 272 -4.54 -7.12 32.24
C GLY A 272 -4.46 -6.13 31.09
N GLY A 273 -4.95 -4.90 31.28
CA GLY A 273 -4.88 -3.84 30.26
C GLY A 273 -3.45 -3.41 29.97
N GLY A 274 -2.62 -3.24 31.00
CA GLY A 274 -1.19 -2.95 30.82
C GLY A 274 -0.45 -4.08 30.11
N GLY A 275 -0.62 -5.34 30.55
CA GLY A 275 -0.02 -6.51 29.89
C GLY A 275 -0.51 -6.67 28.45
N GLY A 276 -1.82 -6.48 28.21
CA GLY A 276 -2.43 -6.55 26.89
C GLY A 276 -1.89 -5.52 25.93
N PHE A 277 -1.58 -4.31 26.41
CA PHE A 277 -0.96 -3.26 25.60
C PHE A 277 0.40 -3.70 25.05
N PHE A 278 1.30 -4.22 25.90
CA PHE A 278 2.61 -4.68 25.46
C PHE A 278 2.52 -5.87 24.49
N VAL A 279 1.60 -6.81 24.74
CA VAL A 279 1.37 -7.93 23.83
C VAL A 279 0.82 -7.43 22.50
N GLY A 280 -0.12 -6.48 22.53
CA GLY A 280 -0.71 -5.88 21.32
C GLY A 280 0.33 -5.14 20.47
N ASP A 281 1.23 -4.39 21.09
CA ASP A 281 2.34 -3.72 20.42
C ASP A 281 3.28 -4.73 19.76
N GLY A 282 3.62 -5.81 20.46
CA GLY A 282 4.41 -6.92 19.91
C GLY A 282 3.75 -7.61 18.72
N VAL A 283 2.42 -7.82 18.75
CA VAL A 283 1.66 -8.39 17.63
C VAL A 283 1.63 -7.42 16.45
N SER A 284 1.46 -6.12 16.71
CA SER A 284 1.50 -5.09 15.66
C SER A 284 2.86 -5.05 14.97
N TRP A 285 3.94 -5.12 15.73
CA TRP A 285 5.28 -5.21 15.17
C TRP A 285 5.47 -6.48 14.32
N LEU A 286 5.00 -7.63 14.80
CA LEU A 286 5.03 -8.88 14.04
C LEU A 286 4.25 -8.79 12.74
N MET A 287 3.07 -8.17 12.74
CA MET A 287 2.27 -7.93 11.53
C MET A 287 3.01 -7.05 10.53
N CYS A 288 3.59 -5.94 10.97
CA CYS A 288 4.41 -5.09 10.10
C CYS A 288 5.61 -5.85 9.51
N TYR A 289 6.25 -6.72 10.29
CA TYR A 289 7.35 -7.57 9.81
C TYR A 289 6.88 -8.55 8.73
N VAL A 290 5.74 -9.22 8.93
CA VAL A 290 5.15 -10.14 7.95
C VAL A 290 4.75 -9.40 6.67
N PHE A 291 4.13 -8.22 6.78
CA PHE A 291 3.81 -7.40 5.62
C PHE A 291 5.07 -6.96 4.86
N GLY A 292 6.13 -6.55 5.55
CA GLY A 292 7.40 -6.19 4.92
C GLY A 292 8.14 -7.37 4.29
N TYR A 293 7.77 -8.61 4.63
CA TYR A 293 8.26 -9.80 3.94
C TYR A 293 7.52 -10.04 2.61
N SER A 294 6.21 -9.80 2.59
CA SER A 294 5.35 -10.05 1.41
C SER A 294 5.32 -8.87 0.43
N TYR A 295 5.54 -7.66 0.91
CA TYR A 295 5.49 -6.45 0.09
C TYR A 295 6.77 -5.65 0.23
N ASP A 296 7.24 -5.10 -0.90
CA ASP A 296 8.36 -4.18 -0.94
C ASP A 296 7.88 -2.76 -0.65
N MET A 297 7.81 -2.44 0.63
CA MET A 297 7.33 -1.16 1.12
C MET A 297 8.42 -0.39 1.86
N PRO A 298 8.34 0.95 1.86
CA PRO A 298 9.19 1.75 2.74
C PRO A 298 8.99 1.32 4.21
N PRO A 299 9.97 1.55 5.09
CA PRO A 299 9.91 1.10 6.47
C PRO A 299 8.62 1.58 7.15
N ILE A 300 7.80 0.62 7.60
CA ILE A 300 6.53 0.88 8.27
C ILE A 300 6.82 1.19 9.73
N SER A 301 6.35 2.33 10.21
CA SER A 301 6.36 2.64 11.64
C SER A 301 5.03 2.24 12.27
N VAL A 302 5.10 1.51 13.39
CA VAL A 302 3.90 1.21 14.17
C VAL A 302 3.47 2.48 14.90
N VAL A 303 2.31 3.02 14.54
CA VAL A 303 1.71 4.15 15.24
C VAL A 303 0.67 3.61 16.22
N VAL A 304 0.98 3.68 17.51
CA VAL A 304 0.06 3.29 18.57
C VAL A 304 -1.00 4.38 18.74
N ASN A 305 -2.25 4.07 18.45
CA ASN A 305 -3.36 4.99 18.70
C ASN A 305 -3.87 4.82 20.13
N PRO A 306 -3.61 5.78 21.05
CA PRO A 306 -4.05 5.67 22.44
C PRO A 306 -5.58 5.61 22.59
N GLY A 307 -6.35 6.03 21.59
CA GLY A 307 -7.81 5.97 21.60
C GLY A 307 -8.35 4.54 21.76
N TYR A 308 -7.75 3.57 21.11
CA TYR A 308 -8.15 2.15 21.26
C TYR A 308 -7.85 1.61 22.66
N TYR A 309 -6.76 2.05 23.28
CA TYR A 309 -6.42 1.68 24.66
C TYR A 309 -7.47 2.20 25.65
N PHE A 310 -7.86 3.47 25.54
CA PHE A 310 -8.91 4.03 26.40
C PHE A 310 -10.27 3.39 26.15
N LEU A 311 -10.57 3.02 24.92
CA LEU A 311 -11.81 2.35 24.54
C LEU A 311 -11.87 0.94 25.15
N SER A 312 -10.77 0.20 25.15
CA SER A 312 -10.70 -1.15 25.76
C SER A 312 -10.84 -1.10 27.27
N ILE A 313 -10.23 -0.12 27.95
CA ILE A 313 -10.39 0.08 29.40
C ILE A 313 -11.81 0.54 29.75
N GLY A 314 -12.41 1.39 28.94
CA GLY A 314 -13.75 1.94 29.18
C GLY A 314 -14.88 0.93 28.89
N ALA A 315 -14.63 -0.11 28.13
CA ALA A 315 -15.60 -1.16 27.79
C ALA A 315 -15.73 -2.26 28.86
N ILE A 316 -14.80 -2.33 29.83
CA ILE A 316 -14.76 -3.26 30.96
C ILE A 316 -15.20 -2.55 32.25
#